data_8b9a6dc08b352d44125cda036a7e8af1
#
_entry.id   8b9a6dc08b352d44125cda036a7e8af1
#
_cell.length_a   1.000
_cell.length_b   1.000
_cell.length_c   1.000
_cell.angle_alpha   90.00
_cell.angle_beta   90.00
_cell.angle_gamma   90.00
#
_symmetry.space_group_name_H-M   'P 1'
#
loop_
_entity.id
_entity.type
_entity.pdbx_description
1 polymer ?
#
loop_
_entity_poly.entity_id
_entity_poly.type
_entity_poly.pdbx_seq_one_letter_code
_entity_poly.pdbx_strand_id
1 'polypeptide(L)'
;MYERRNHPLLSRAKFVRRVGRHALIALVAIAIALGIGVMGYHSLGGLGWIDSLLNASMILGGMGPVDPLKTSAAKIFASFYALFSGLAFIGIASLMVAPFAHRLLHRFHIEAQ
;
A
#
# COMPACT_ATOMS: atom_id res chain seq x y z
N MET A 1 27.40 8.93 2.27
CA MET A 1 27.07 7.89 1.33
C MET A 1 27.56 6.54 1.82
N TYR A 2 26.65 5.61 2.00
CA TYR A 2 26.96 4.31 2.57
C TYR A 2 27.39 3.28 1.52
N GLU A 3 27.22 3.56 0.25
CA GLU A 3 27.63 2.69 -0.82
C GLU A 3 29.07 2.97 -1.21
N ARG A 4 29.97 2.30 -0.56
CA ARG A 4 31.40 2.42 -0.87
C ARG A 4 31.81 1.31 -1.80
N ARG A 5 32.74 1.58 -2.72
CA ARG A 5 33.21 0.62 -3.69
C ARG A 5 33.85 -0.60 -3.05
N ASN A 6 34.54 -0.39 -1.93
CA ASN A 6 35.25 -1.46 -1.25
C ASN A 6 34.37 -2.32 -0.33
N HIS A 7 33.05 -2.06 -0.32
CA HIS A 7 32.11 -2.83 0.48
C HIS A 7 30.84 -3.17 -0.30
N PRO A 8 30.95 -3.80 -1.51
CA PRO A 8 29.75 -4.04 -2.31
C PRO A 8 28.77 -5.03 -1.68
N LEU A 9 29.26 -6.03 -0.94
CA LEU A 9 28.40 -7.00 -0.28
C LEU A 9 27.59 -6.37 0.86
N LEU A 10 28.22 -5.49 1.64
CA LEU A 10 27.56 -4.76 2.71
C LEU A 10 26.50 -3.83 2.14
N SER A 11 26.79 -3.14 1.04
CA SER A 11 25.83 -2.30 0.34
C SER A 11 24.60 -3.08 -0.09
N ARG A 12 24.78 -4.26 -0.67
CA ARG A 12 23.68 -5.11 -1.11
C ARG A 12 22.86 -5.59 0.09
N ALA A 13 23.52 -6.02 1.16
CA ALA A 13 22.84 -6.49 2.35
C ALA A 13 22.00 -5.38 2.97
N LYS A 14 22.53 -4.17 3.05
CA LYS A 14 21.80 -3.02 3.57
C LYS A 14 20.63 -2.65 2.68
N PHE A 15 20.82 -2.70 1.36
CA PHE A 15 19.76 -2.39 0.41
C PHE A 15 18.61 -3.41 0.52
N VAL A 16 18.93 -4.70 0.55
CA VAL A 16 17.93 -5.77 0.68
C VAL A 16 17.17 -5.62 2.00
N ARG A 17 17.88 -5.32 3.08
CA ARG A 17 17.26 -5.13 4.39
C ARG A 17 16.31 -3.93 4.38
N ARG A 18 16.70 -2.85 3.71
CA ARG A 18 15.86 -1.65 3.58
C ARG A 18 14.61 -1.93 2.77
N VAL A 19 14.76 -2.60 1.63
CA VAL A 19 13.61 -3.00 0.81
C VAL A 19 12.69 -3.94 1.58
N GLY A 20 13.26 -4.91 2.31
CA GLY A 20 12.51 -5.81 3.14
C GLY A 20 11.72 -5.10 4.24
N ARG A 21 12.33 -4.09 4.85
CA ARG A 21 11.65 -3.27 5.86
C ARG A 21 10.48 -2.50 5.26
N HIS A 22 10.69 -1.87 4.10
CA HIS A 22 9.64 -1.13 3.41
C HIS A 22 8.50 -2.08 2.99
N ALA A 23 8.85 -3.26 2.49
CA ALA A 23 7.84 -4.26 2.12
C ALA A 23 7.04 -4.70 3.33
N LEU A 24 7.70 -4.91 4.47
CA LEU A 24 7.01 -5.30 5.70
C LEU A 24 6.06 -4.22 6.17
N ILE A 25 6.49 -2.96 6.16
CA ILE A 25 5.65 -1.82 6.53
C ILE A 25 4.44 -1.75 5.61
N ALA A 26 4.65 -1.93 4.30
CA ALA A 26 3.57 -1.90 3.32
C ALA A 26 2.57 -3.04 3.57
N LEU A 27 3.06 -4.24 3.84
CA LEU A 27 2.19 -5.39 4.13
C LEU A 27 1.36 -5.17 5.39
N VAL A 28 1.97 -4.63 6.44
CA VAL A 28 1.25 -4.31 7.68
C VAL A 28 0.19 -3.25 7.42
N ALA A 29 0.53 -2.21 6.65
CA ALA A 29 -0.42 -1.16 6.30
C ALA A 29 -1.60 -1.71 5.49
N ILE A 30 -1.33 -2.59 4.53
CA ILE A 30 -2.38 -3.24 3.74
C ILE A 30 -3.26 -4.11 4.63
N ALA A 31 -2.67 -4.87 5.54
CA ALA A 31 -3.42 -5.72 6.45
C ALA A 31 -4.35 -4.91 7.35
N ILE A 32 -3.88 -3.79 7.88
CA ILE A 32 -4.69 -2.89 8.71
C ILE A 32 -5.81 -2.29 7.88
N ALA A 33 -5.50 -1.76 6.70
CA ALA A 33 -6.50 -1.16 5.82
C ALA A 33 -7.55 -2.18 5.40
N LEU A 34 -7.12 -3.40 5.08
CA LEU A 34 -8.02 -4.49 4.70
C LEU A 34 -8.92 -4.87 5.87
N GLY A 35 -8.37 -4.95 7.08
CA GLY A 35 -9.13 -5.23 8.29
C GLY A 35 -10.21 -4.19 8.54
N ILE A 36 -9.88 -2.91 8.39
CA ILE A 36 -10.85 -1.82 8.53
C ILE A 36 -11.98 -1.96 7.51
N GLY A 37 -11.61 -2.26 6.26
CA GLY A 37 -12.58 -2.46 5.20
C GLY A 37 -13.51 -3.64 5.45
N VAL A 38 -12.94 -4.77 5.86
CA VAL A 38 -13.72 -5.97 6.16
C VAL A 38 -14.71 -5.70 7.30
N MET A 39 -14.24 -5.08 8.37
CA MET A 39 -15.10 -4.77 9.51
C MET A 39 -16.21 -3.80 9.12
N GLY A 40 -15.90 -2.79 8.34
CA GLY A 40 -16.90 -1.81 7.89
C GLY A 40 -17.93 -2.44 6.97
N TYR A 41 -17.51 -3.22 5.98
CA TYR A 41 -18.45 -3.87 5.09
C TYR A 41 -19.29 -4.92 5.78
N HIS A 42 -18.73 -5.63 6.74
CA HIS A 42 -19.47 -6.60 7.51
C HIS A 42 -20.50 -5.93 8.44
N SER A 43 -20.07 -4.91 9.15
CA SER A 43 -20.93 -4.24 10.16
C SER A 43 -21.96 -3.32 9.52
N LEU A 44 -21.53 -2.47 8.59
CA LEU A 44 -22.40 -1.44 8.00
C LEU A 44 -23.08 -1.94 6.73
N GLY A 45 -22.39 -2.76 5.95
CA GLY A 45 -22.91 -3.27 4.70
C GLY A 45 -23.73 -4.53 4.82
N GLY A 46 -23.71 -5.20 5.97
CA GLY A 46 -24.44 -6.44 6.19
C GLY A 46 -23.91 -7.61 5.36
N LEU A 47 -22.71 -7.52 4.86
CA LEU A 47 -22.10 -8.58 4.05
C LEU A 47 -21.46 -9.66 4.92
N GLY A 48 -21.36 -10.85 4.40
CA GLY A 48 -20.61 -11.93 5.04
C GLY A 48 -19.12 -11.60 5.09
N TRP A 49 -18.37 -12.34 5.89
CA TRP A 49 -16.94 -12.07 6.06
C TRP A 49 -16.16 -12.18 4.76
N ILE A 50 -16.45 -13.20 3.94
CA ILE A 50 -15.76 -13.42 2.67
C ILE A 50 -16.13 -12.34 1.67
N ASP A 51 -17.41 -11.97 1.59
CA ASP A 51 -17.86 -10.91 0.70
C ASP A 51 -17.30 -9.56 1.13
N SER A 52 -17.19 -9.32 2.44
CA SER A 52 -16.56 -8.12 2.97
C SER A 52 -15.09 -8.06 2.57
N LEU A 53 -14.39 -9.17 2.68
CA LEU A 53 -12.99 -9.26 2.25
C LEU A 53 -12.86 -8.99 0.76
N LEU A 54 -13.74 -9.55 -0.04
CA LEU A 54 -13.72 -9.35 -1.49
C LEU A 54 -13.90 -7.88 -1.84
N ASN A 55 -14.92 -7.24 -1.28
CA ASN A 55 -15.20 -5.84 -1.56
C ASN A 55 -14.08 -4.92 -1.08
N ALA A 56 -13.55 -5.15 0.11
CA ALA A 56 -12.43 -4.37 0.65
C ALA A 56 -11.19 -4.52 -0.24
N SER A 57 -10.91 -5.75 -0.67
CA SER A 57 -9.76 -6.03 -1.54
C SER A 57 -9.90 -5.35 -2.89
N MET A 58 -11.10 -5.36 -3.46
CA MET A 58 -11.35 -4.74 -4.76
C MET A 58 -11.17 -3.22 -4.69
N ILE A 59 -11.61 -2.60 -3.61
CA ILE A 59 -11.42 -1.16 -3.42
C ILE A 59 -9.95 -0.84 -3.23
N LEU A 60 -9.25 -1.57 -2.38
CA LEU A 60 -7.82 -1.36 -2.15
C LEU A 60 -7.02 -1.57 -3.42
N GLY A 61 -7.43 -2.50 -4.26
CA GLY A 61 -6.80 -2.75 -5.55
C GLY A 61 -7.16 -1.75 -6.64
N GLY A 62 -8.06 -0.80 -6.35
CA GLY A 62 -8.47 0.21 -7.31
C GLY A 62 -9.53 -0.22 -8.28
N MET A 63 -10.14 -1.39 -8.10
CA MET A 63 -11.15 -1.93 -9.01
C MET A 63 -12.58 -1.60 -8.61
N GLY A 64 -12.76 -1.09 -7.38
CA GLY A 64 -14.07 -0.72 -6.87
C GLY A 64 -14.82 -1.88 -6.24
N PRO A 65 -15.95 -1.59 -5.58
CA PRO A 65 -16.73 -2.61 -4.90
C PRO A 65 -17.47 -3.52 -5.88
N VAL A 66 -17.67 -4.76 -5.46
CA VAL A 66 -18.38 -5.77 -6.26
C VAL A 66 -19.87 -5.78 -5.94
N ASP A 67 -20.21 -5.73 -4.66
CA ASP A 67 -21.59 -5.81 -4.21
C ASP A 67 -22.21 -4.44 -4.03
N PRO A 68 -23.49 -4.26 -4.41
CA PRO A 68 -24.17 -2.99 -4.17
C PRO A 68 -24.44 -2.79 -2.67
N LEU A 69 -24.30 -1.56 -2.22
CA LEU A 69 -24.56 -1.19 -0.85
C LEU A 69 -25.97 -0.63 -0.73
N LYS A 70 -26.71 -1.08 0.29
CA LYS A 70 -28.12 -0.77 0.42
C LYS A 70 -28.40 0.39 1.37
N THR A 71 -27.53 0.64 2.34
CA THR A 71 -27.76 1.67 3.36
C THR A 71 -26.90 2.91 3.09
N SER A 72 -27.40 4.06 3.55
CA SER A 72 -26.64 5.30 3.45
C SER A 72 -25.35 5.23 4.27
N ALA A 73 -25.41 4.60 5.45
CA ALA A 73 -24.23 4.44 6.29
C ALA A 73 -23.14 3.64 5.56
N ALA A 74 -23.52 2.55 4.91
CA ALA A 74 -22.58 1.73 4.15
C ALA A 74 -21.99 2.49 2.96
N LYS A 75 -22.81 3.27 2.28
CA LYS A 75 -22.36 4.09 1.15
C LYS A 75 -21.38 5.16 1.59
N ILE A 76 -21.65 5.81 2.71
CA ILE A 76 -20.75 6.82 3.27
C ILE A 76 -19.42 6.16 3.67
N PHE A 77 -19.50 5.03 4.36
CA PHE A 77 -18.31 4.28 4.74
C PHE A 77 -17.48 3.93 3.50
N ALA A 78 -18.12 3.38 2.47
CA ALA A 78 -17.43 2.99 1.24
C ALA A 78 -16.78 4.19 0.54
N SER A 79 -17.42 5.35 0.58
CA SER A 79 -16.88 6.58 0.01
C SER A 79 -15.59 6.99 0.71
N PHE A 80 -15.61 7.05 2.03
CA PHE A 80 -14.42 7.37 2.81
C PHE A 80 -13.34 6.30 2.67
N TYR A 81 -13.75 5.04 2.67
CA TYR A 81 -12.82 3.94 2.50
C TYR A 81 -12.15 3.96 1.13
N ALA A 82 -12.91 4.29 0.09
CA ALA A 82 -12.34 4.41 -1.26
C ALA A 82 -11.33 5.54 -1.35
N LEU A 83 -11.63 6.71 -0.77
CA LEU A 83 -10.70 7.83 -0.72
C LEU A 83 -9.46 7.49 0.08
N PHE A 84 -9.66 6.89 1.26
CA PHE A 84 -8.54 6.42 2.09
C PHE A 84 -7.70 5.40 1.35
N SER A 85 -8.34 4.45 0.66
CA SER A 85 -7.64 3.41 -0.10
C SER A 85 -6.81 3.98 -1.24
N GLY A 86 -7.32 5.00 -1.92
CA GLY A 86 -6.58 5.69 -2.96
C GLY A 86 -5.32 6.34 -2.41
N LEU A 87 -5.45 7.06 -1.30
CA LEU A 87 -4.30 7.68 -0.64
C LEU A 87 -3.32 6.64 -0.10
N ALA A 88 -3.86 5.57 0.51
CA ALA A 88 -3.03 4.49 1.03
C ALA A 88 -2.27 3.79 -0.09
N PHE A 89 -2.94 3.53 -1.22
CA PHE A 89 -2.30 2.91 -2.38
C PHE A 89 -1.15 3.77 -2.89
N ILE A 90 -1.37 5.07 -3.05
CA ILE A 90 -0.33 6.00 -3.50
C ILE A 90 0.81 6.03 -2.49
N GLY A 91 0.49 6.12 -1.20
CA GLY A 91 1.49 6.14 -0.14
C GLY A 91 2.33 4.87 -0.10
N ILE A 92 1.67 3.71 -0.18
CA ILE A 92 2.35 2.42 -0.16
C ILE A 92 3.22 2.25 -1.41
N ALA A 93 2.68 2.60 -2.58
CA ALA A 93 3.42 2.53 -3.83
C ALA A 93 4.64 3.43 -3.79
N SER A 94 4.50 4.66 -3.27
CA SER A 94 5.60 5.59 -3.11
C SER A 94 6.65 5.04 -2.17
N LEU A 95 6.22 4.43 -1.05
CA LEU A 95 7.13 3.84 -0.08
C LEU A 95 7.94 2.69 -0.70
N MET A 96 7.29 1.86 -1.50
CA MET A 96 7.96 0.74 -2.17
C MET A 96 8.93 1.20 -3.25
N VAL A 97 8.57 2.26 -3.97
CA VAL A 97 9.36 2.78 -5.09
C VAL A 97 10.45 3.74 -4.63
N ALA A 98 10.26 4.42 -3.49
CA ALA A 98 11.17 5.45 -3.02
C ALA A 98 12.65 5.03 -3.00
N PRO A 99 13.04 3.86 -2.48
CA PRO A 99 14.45 3.46 -2.50
C PRO A 99 15.02 3.37 -3.91
N PHE A 100 14.22 2.85 -4.84
CA PHE A 100 14.65 2.69 -6.23
C PHE A 100 14.67 4.03 -6.95
N ALA A 101 13.65 4.86 -6.74
CA ALA A 101 13.56 6.18 -7.34
C ALA A 101 14.70 7.07 -6.89
N HIS A 102 15.00 7.07 -5.58
CA HIS A 102 16.10 7.84 -5.03
C HIS A 102 17.43 7.43 -5.65
N ARG A 103 17.65 6.13 -5.77
CA ARG A 103 18.88 5.61 -6.35
C ARG A 103 19.00 5.99 -7.83
N LEU A 104 17.90 5.93 -8.57
CA LEU A 104 17.86 6.28 -9.98
C LEU A 104 18.12 7.78 -10.19
N LEU A 105 17.45 8.62 -9.40
CA LEU A 105 17.64 10.06 -9.47
C LEU A 105 19.05 10.48 -9.13
N HIS A 106 19.65 9.84 -8.13
CA HIS A 106 21.02 10.10 -7.77
C HIS A 106 21.97 9.76 -8.92
N ARG A 107 21.71 8.65 -9.59
CA ARG A 107 22.49 8.23 -10.76
C ARG A 107 22.39 9.25 -11.90
N PHE A 108 21.19 9.71 -12.20
CA PHE A 108 20.98 10.74 -13.21
C PHE A 108 21.64 12.05 -12.86
N HIS A 109 21.60 12.43 -11.60
CA HIS A 109 22.24 13.65 -11.12
C HIS A 109 23.75 13.59 -11.32
N ILE A 110 24.36 12.45 -11.04
CA ILE A 110 25.80 12.25 -11.26
C ILE A 110 26.12 12.32 -12.74
N GLU A 111 25.33 11.70 -13.59
CA GLU A 111 25.56 11.71 -15.03
C GLU A 111 25.40 13.11 -15.63
N ALA A 112 24.53 13.93 -15.06
CA ALA A 112 24.31 15.29 -15.51
C ALA A 112 25.48 16.23 -15.21
N GLN A 113 26.34 15.88 -14.25
CA GLN A 113 27.52 16.64 -13.91
C GLN A 113 28.71 16.25 -14.79
#